data_2be6f77d6f30a798e0cc8e2e2f7b32ff
#
_entry.id   2be6f77d6f30a798e0cc8e2e2f7b32ff
#
_cell.length_a   1.000
_cell.length_b   1.000
_cell.length_c   1.000
_cell.angle_alpha   90.00
_cell.angle_beta   90.00
_cell.angle_gamma   90.00
#
_symmetry.space_group_name_H-M   'P 1'
#
loop_
_entity.id
_entity.type
_entity.pdbx_description
1 polymer ?
#
loop_
_entity_poly.entity_id
_entity_poly.type
_entity_poly.pdbx_seq_one_letter_code
_entity_poly.pdbx_strand_id
1 'polypeptide(L)'
;MEEQNKLTTIFAQYQKIKDYLTSKGYFTQMEKNYNFYMGDQWKGLESGGEPMPVDNIIASICNYKIGNVNQNNMTIVYSSENVDEEDFEEFEYTDETGEVQTTSKRKIYEKAVELLNKNANTFFESNNLETEIWDYNTENCISGMVCMYIYKDENDLERAEMVEGNNIYFADENDPEIQNQEFILITFRRPVEQVREEARRNGLSEDEIQQITADNDTDEQIGNKQETEVGAGKVLCILKLYKKTKKVKKTEKRTIQDENGNEVEVEVEVGTEKRTTVHMVKSTKNVVYVKETDLGLTLYPLSKMIWIREKNNARGRGEPQDKIPNQIEINQTLARRDIAIQMSAYPKLAYLRKRIQNPGSLNKVGVAIAVEGEAVSDIRNAIDYLNPTQVSPDAKNFSDELSSKTKDNASASDAALGTIDPEKASGRSVIAVRDAAAVPLNIHVTRYKKFFEEIARILFDFWQNVDVEGKRIVIEETDEETGKTNVTVETIPHDVMTQLKIKVKVNVAQTDPYSIYAQEEMWDNLFVRQAITFEEWVDGLSDNSKYNKVKLEEIVRNRRNKERELMAIEEDIKDKQLEADSIIQQRQQEQEIEDTANEVEAQQEQINQMIQEAQQEEEFNQLMGG
;
A
#
# COMPACT_ATOMS: atom_id res chain seq x y z
N MET A 1 -29.10 24.26 -24.65
CA MET A 1 -30.27 23.96 -23.79
C MET A 1 -30.08 22.66 -22.99
N GLU A 2 -29.67 21.56 -23.62
CA GLU A 2 -29.44 20.28 -22.94
C GLU A 2 -28.23 20.29 -21.99
N GLU A 3 -27.14 20.94 -22.38
CA GLU A 3 -25.92 21.11 -21.55
C GLU A 3 -26.17 22.05 -20.36
N GLN A 4 -26.95 23.13 -20.56
CA GLN A 4 -27.35 24.02 -19.47
C GLN A 4 -28.24 23.33 -18.43
N ASN A 5 -29.12 22.42 -18.90
CA ASN A 5 -29.94 21.60 -18.01
C ASN A 5 -29.05 20.58 -17.21
N LYS A 6 -28.06 19.99 -17.87
CA LYS A 6 -27.09 19.08 -17.20
C LYS A 6 -26.28 19.83 -16.14
N LEU A 7 -25.75 21.00 -16.45
CA LEU A 7 -25.01 21.85 -15.54
C LEU A 7 -25.82 22.22 -14.30
N THR A 8 -27.04 22.74 -14.52
CA THR A 8 -27.96 23.10 -13.45
C THR A 8 -28.26 21.89 -12.55
N THR A 9 -28.42 20.72 -13.16
CA THR A 9 -28.68 19.49 -12.41
C THR A 9 -27.47 19.06 -11.58
N ILE A 10 -26.23 19.09 -12.11
CA ILE A 10 -25.01 18.68 -11.39
C ILE A 10 -24.78 19.60 -10.19
N PHE A 11 -24.84 20.91 -10.41
CA PHE A 11 -24.62 21.87 -9.33
C PHE A 11 -25.73 21.79 -8.25
N ALA A 12 -27.00 21.62 -8.66
CA ALA A 12 -28.10 21.42 -7.71
C ALA A 12 -27.96 20.12 -6.90
N GLN A 13 -27.48 19.03 -7.52
CA GLN A 13 -27.18 17.78 -6.80
C GLN A 13 -26.08 17.99 -5.77
N TYR A 14 -24.98 18.63 -6.17
CA TYR A 14 -23.89 18.99 -5.27
C TYR A 14 -24.38 19.81 -4.08
N GLN A 15 -25.12 20.90 -4.35
CA GLN A 15 -25.62 21.80 -3.30
C GLN A 15 -26.55 21.05 -2.32
N LYS A 16 -27.47 20.24 -2.84
CA LYS A 16 -28.40 19.45 -2.02
C LYS A 16 -27.67 18.49 -1.06
N ILE A 17 -26.64 17.78 -1.54
CA ILE A 17 -25.88 16.85 -0.70
C ILE A 17 -25.02 17.64 0.30
N LYS A 18 -24.41 18.75 -0.12
CA LYS A 18 -23.65 19.64 0.74
C LYS A 18 -24.51 20.18 1.88
N ASP A 19 -25.71 20.69 1.57
CA ASP A 19 -26.66 21.20 2.56
C ASP A 19 -27.08 20.10 3.56
N TYR A 20 -27.29 18.89 3.07
CA TYR A 20 -27.59 17.73 3.91
C TYR A 20 -26.42 17.44 4.88
N LEU A 21 -25.19 17.38 4.39
CA LEU A 21 -24.00 17.13 5.22
C LEU A 21 -23.77 18.25 6.22
N THR A 22 -23.96 19.50 5.80
CA THR A 22 -23.89 20.68 6.68
C THR A 22 -24.93 20.61 7.78
N SER A 23 -26.19 20.26 7.43
CA SER A 23 -27.26 20.08 8.42
C SER A 23 -26.98 18.97 9.44
N LYS A 24 -26.21 17.97 9.07
CA LYS A 24 -25.74 16.89 9.95
C LYS A 24 -24.50 17.27 10.76
N GLY A 25 -23.94 18.47 10.54
CA GLY A 25 -22.72 18.93 11.22
C GLY A 25 -21.45 18.17 10.80
N TYR A 26 -21.45 17.52 9.65
CA TYR A 26 -20.35 16.68 9.19
C TYR A 26 -19.05 17.47 9.07
N PHE A 27 -19.05 18.58 8.35
CA PHE A 27 -17.86 19.42 8.14
C PHE A 27 -17.32 20.00 9.45
N THR A 28 -18.22 20.50 10.30
CA THR A 28 -17.84 21.02 11.62
C THR A 28 -17.21 19.95 12.52
N GLN A 29 -17.73 18.71 12.44
CA GLN A 29 -17.17 17.60 13.22
C GLN A 29 -15.78 17.20 12.68
N MET A 30 -15.58 17.17 11.37
CA MET A 30 -14.27 16.90 10.78
C MET A 30 -13.25 17.97 11.18
N GLU A 31 -13.60 19.25 11.08
CA GLU A 31 -12.74 20.36 11.51
C GLU A 31 -12.38 20.22 12.99
N LYS A 32 -13.36 19.90 13.82
CA LYS A 32 -13.15 19.67 15.25
C LYS A 32 -12.20 18.50 15.51
N ASN A 33 -12.39 17.37 14.82
CA ASN A 33 -11.51 16.21 14.94
C ASN A 33 -10.06 16.58 14.59
N TYR A 34 -9.87 17.28 13.48
CA TYR A 34 -8.57 17.72 13.02
C TYR A 34 -7.89 18.68 14.01
N ASN A 35 -8.60 19.71 14.50
CA ASN A 35 -8.08 20.66 15.48
C ASN A 35 -7.66 19.95 16.78
N PHE A 36 -8.46 18.98 17.25
CA PHE A 36 -8.14 18.23 18.46
C PHE A 36 -6.93 17.29 18.26
N TYR A 37 -6.80 16.70 17.11
CA TYR A 37 -5.62 15.89 16.77
C TYR A 37 -4.35 16.75 16.68
N MET A 38 -4.41 17.90 16.02
CA MET A 38 -3.28 18.83 15.87
C MET A 38 -2.92 19.58 17.15
N GLY A 39 -3.73 19.49 18.21
CA GLY A 39 -3.48 20.17 19.47
C GLY A 39 -4.06 21.59 19.55
N ASP A 40 -4.73 22.08 18.52
CA ASP A 40 -5.45 23.38 18.53
C ASP A 40 -6.83 23.23 19.19
N GLN A 41 -6.81 22.76 20.44
CA GLN A 41 -8.01 22.32 21.17
C GLN A 41 -8.82 23.47 21.78
N TRP A 42 -8.22 24.67 21.86
CA TRP A 42 -8.84 25.89 22.35
C TRP A 42 -9.28 26.84 21.21
N LYS A 43 -9.24 26.38 19.95
CA LYS A 43 -9.61 27.21 18.81
C LYS A 43 -10.98 27.86 18.96
N GLY A 44 -11.02 29.16 18.70
CA GLY A 44 -12.24 29.96 18.83
C GLY A 44 -12.56 30.44 20.26
N LEU A 45 -11.73 30.12 21.25
CA LEU A 45 -11.84 30.66 22.60
C LEU A 45 -10.73 31.70 22.83
N GLU A 46 -11.11 32.85 23.42
CA GLU A 46 -10.14 33.85 23.83
C GLU A 46 -9.69 33.57 25.29
N SER A 47 -8.38 33.57 25.51
CA SER A 47 -7.83 33.24 26.83
C SER A 47 -8.24 34.22 27.94
N GLY A 48 -8.55 35.47 27.59
CA GLY A 48 -8.81 36.50 28.59
C GLY A 48 -7.65 36.69 29.59
N GLY A 49 -6.47 36.09 29.31
CA GLY A 49 -5.32 36.01 30.22
C GLY A 49 -5.31 34.75 31.09
N GLU A 50 -6.25 33.85 30.92
CA GLU A 50 -6.28 32.55 31.61
C GLU A 50 -5.39 31.52 30.90
N PRO A 51 -4.77 30.55 31.62
CA PRO A 51 -3.96 29.49 31.03
C PRO A 51 -4.82 28.55 30.20
N MET A 52 -4.30 28.14 29.06
CA MET A 52 -4.93 27.20 28.11
C MET A 52 -4.02 25.98 27.86
N PRO A 53 -3.75 25.16 28.89
CA PRO A 53 -2.89 23.98 28.72
C PRO A 53 -3.58 22.93 27.87
N VAL A 54 -2.76 22.16 27.14
CA VAL A 54 -3.21 21.02 26.31
C VAL A 54 -2.39 19.79 26.66
N ASP A 55 -3.07 18.73 27.10
CA ASP A 55 -2.49 17.38 27.18
C ASP A 55 -3.13 16.52 26.09
N ASN A 56 -2.47 16.45 24.91
CA ASN A 56 -3.07 15.87 23.72
C ASN A 56 -3.01 14.34 23.71
N ILE A 57 -3.90 13.69 24.47
CA ILE A 57 -4.01 12.22 24.46
C ILE A 57 -4.63 11.67 23.18
N ILE A 58 -5.43 12.49 22.46
CA ILE A 58 -6.06 12.09 21.21
C ILE A 58 -5.00 11.80 20.14
N ALA A 59 -4.00 12.67 19.99
CA ALA A 59 -2.91 12.45 19.04
C ALA A 59 -2.14 11.16 19.37
N SER A 60 -1.86 10.90 20.65
CA SER A 60 -1.17 9.66 21.07
C SER A 60 -1.96 8.42 20.72
N ILE A 61 -3.29 8.42 20.93
CA ILE A 61 -4.19 7.31 20.59
C ILE A 61 -4.23 7.11 19.06
N CYS A 62 -4.42 8.18 18.29
CA CYS A 62 -4.49 8.12 16.84
C CYS A 62 -3.18 7.60 16.24
N ASN A 63 -2.04 8.17 16.64
CA ASN A 63 -0.72 7.78 16.13
C ASN A 63 -0.41 6.31 16.43
N TYR A 64 -0.76 5.80 17.62
CA TYR A 64 -0.63 4.40 17.95
C TYR A 64 -1.44 3.50 17.01
N LYS A 65 -2.71 3.85 16.76
CA LYS A 65 -3.59 3.06 15.90
C LYS A 65 -3.17 3.12 14.43
N ILE A 66 -2.79 4.30 13.94
CA ILE A 66 -2.27 4.50 12.58
C ILE A 66 -0.99 3.68 12.39
N GLY A 67 -0.05 3.76 13.35
CA GLY A 67 1.18 2.98 13.31
C GLY A 67 0.92 1.47 13.29
N ASN A 68 -0.04 0.99 14.10
CA ASN A 68 -0.39 -0.43 14.10
C ASN A 68 -1.01 -0.91 12.77
N VAL A 69 -1.85 -0.09 12.14
CA VAL A 69 -2.42 -0.43 10.82
C VAL A 69 -1.32 -0.44 9.75
N ASN A 70 -0.43 0.55 9.75
CA ASN A 70 0.64 0.70 8.77
C ASN A 70 1.78 -0.32 8.93
N GLN A 71 1.91 -0.99 10.08
CA GLN A 71 2.84 -2.11 10.26
C GLN A 71 2.47 -3.32 9.39
N ASN A 72 1.23 -3.37 8.88
CA ASN A 72 0.78 -4.45 8.01
C ASN A 72 1.06 -4.07 6.56
N ASN A 73 2.14 -4.60 5.99
CA ASN A 73 2.42 -4.44 4.57
C ASN A 73 1.42 -5.27 3.75
N MET A 74 0.67 -4.60 2.87
CA MET A 74 -0.38 -5.20 2.06
C MET A 74 0.15 -5.43 0.64
N THR A 75 0.22 -6.68 0.23
CA THR A 75 0.60 -7.06 -1.14
C THR A 75 -0.61 -7.64 -1.86
N ILE A 76 -0.93 -7.08 -3.02
CA ILE A 76 -1.98 -7.59 -3.90
C ILE A 76 -1.44 -8.83 -4.62
N VAL A 77 -2.23 -9.91 -4.60
CA VAL A 77 -1.95 -11.14 -5.33
C VAL A 77 -3.18 -11.54 -6.13
N TYR A 78 -3.03 -11.53 -7.45
CA TYR A 78 -4.00 -12.12 -8.36
C TYR A 78 -3.74 -13.61 -8.51
N SER A 79 -4.80 -14.38 -8.66
CA SER A 79 -4.75 -15.79 -9.02
C SER A 79 -5.85 -16.11 -10.04
N SER A 80 -5.60 -17.03 -10.97
CA SER A 80 -6.59 -17.46 -11.95
C SER A 80 -7.66 -18.34 -11.29
N GLU A 81 -8.92 -18.10 -11.61
CA GLU A 81 -10.07 -18.97 -11.28
C GLU A 81 -10.54 -19.80 -12.50
N ASN A 82 -9.83 -19.74 -13.62
CA ASN A 82 -10.14 -20.56 -14.79
C ASN A 82 -9.78 -22.02 -14.48
N VAL A 83 -10.81 -22.86 -14.32
CA VAL A 83 -10.69 -24.29 -13.94
C VAL A 83 -11.57 -25.18 -14.81
N ASP A 84 -12.05 -24.69 -15.94
CA ASP A 84 -12.85 -25.45 -16.88
C ASP A 84 -11.98 -26.56 -17.52
N GLU A 85 -12.56 -27.74 -17.84
CA GLU A 85 -11.79 -28.88 -18.39
C GLU A 85 -11.08 -28.51 -19.70
N GLU A 86 -11.68 -27.64 -20.51
CA GLU A 86 -11.10 -27.14 -21.77
C GLU A 86 -9.83 -26.28 -21.56
N ASP A 87 -9.65 -25.70 -20.37
CA ASP A 87 -8.46 -24.89 -20.07
C ASP A 87 -7.20 -25.74 -19.85
N PHE A 88 -7.37 -27.05 -19.60
CA PHE A 88 -6.28 -27.99 -19.38
C PHE A 88 -5.85 -28.72 -20.67
N GLU A 89 -6.61 -28.61 -21.75
CA GLU A 89 -6.25 -29.22 -23.03
C GLU A 89 -4.98 -28.57 -23.57
N GLU A 90 -4.01 -29.42 -23.91
CA GLU A 90 -2.76 -29.01 -24.54
C GLU A 90 -2.94 -28.85 -26.05
N PHE A 91 -2.42 -27.74 -26.58
CA PHE A 91 -2.38 -27.48 -28.02
C PHE A 91 -0.98 -27.02 -28.43
N GLU A 92 -0.64 -27.32 -29.70
CA GLU A 92 0.63 -26.89 -30.29
C GLU A 92 0.47 -25.52 -30.93
N TYR A 93 1.41 -24.63 -30.68
CA TYR A 93 1.51 -23.35 -31.36
C TYR A 93 2.95 -23.10 -31.80
N THR A 94 3.11 -22.31 -32.83
CA THR A 94 4.44 -21.91 -33.33
C THR A 94 4.79 -20.56 -32.73
N ASP A 95 5.91 -20.47 -32.03
CA ASP A 95 6.37 -19.22 -31.44
C ASP A 95 6.95 -18.26 -32.49
N GLU A 96 7.35 -17.06 -32.09
CA GLU A 96 7.94 -16.03 -32.95
C GLU A 96 9.26 -16.48 -33.59
N THR A 97 9.92 -17.49 -33.01
CA THR A 97 11.18 -18.08 -33.54
C THR A 97 10.94 -19.18 -34.57
N GLY A 98 9.68 -19.61 -34.74
CA GLY A 98 9.29 -20.69 -35.67
C GLY A 98 9.38 -22.09 -35.05
N GLU A 99 9.58 -22.20 -33.72
CA GLU A 99 9.58 -23.47 -33.02
C GLU A 99 8.15 -23.84 -32.57
N VAL A 100 7.80 -25.13 -32.73
CA VAL A 100 6.51 -25.65 -32.27
C VAL A 100 6.60 -25.97 -30.80
N GLN A 101 5.82 -25.26 -30.01
CA GLN A 101 5.74 -25.45 -28.56
C GLN A 101 4.34 -25.96 -28.15
N THR A 102 4.28 -26.79 -27.12
CA THR A 102 3.03 -27.29 -26.55
C THR A 102 2.68 -26.49 -25.32
N THR A 103 1.49 -25.90 -25.30
CA THR A 103 0.96 -25.13 -24.15
C THR A 103 -0.49 -25.47 -23.90
N SER A 104 -1.04 -24.99 -22.78
CA SER A 104 -2.47 -25.03 -22.48
C SER A 104 -2.98 -23.63 -22.15
N LYS A 105 -4.27 -23.38 -22.33
CA LYS A 105 -4.88 -22.10 -21.95
C LYS A 105 -4.57 -21.75 -20.50
N ARG A 106 -4.53 -22.74 -19.62
CA ARG A 106 -4.19 -22.56 -18.21
C ARG A 106 -2.78 -21.98 -18.02
N LYS A 107 -1.76 -22.49 -18.72
CA LYS A 107 -0.40 -21.94 -18.63
C LYS A 107 -0.34 -20.49 -19.10
N ILE A 108 -1.12 -20.15 -20.13
CA ILE A 108 -1.23 -18.77 -20.62
C ILE A 108 -1.88 -17.87 -19.54
N TYR A 109 -2.95 -18.33 -18.89
CA TYR A 109 -3.59 -17.58 -17.80
C TYR A 109 -2.68 -17.45 -16.57
N GLU A 110 -1.93 -18.50 -16.21
CA GLU A 110 -0.96 -18.45 -15.11
C GLU A 110 0.16 -17.44 -15.41
N LYS A 111 0.69 -17.41 -16.63
CA LYS A 111 1.67 -16.40 -17.05
C LYS A 111 1.07 -14.99 -17.06
N ALA A 112 -0.14 -14.84 -17.57
CA ALA A 112 -0.84 -13.55 -17.55
C ALA A 112 -1.02 -13.03 -16.13
N VAL A 113 -1.41 -13.89 -15.18
CA VAL A 113 -1.55 -13.53 -13.77
C VAL A 113 -0.21 -13.14 -13.13
N GLU A 114 0.88 -13.83 -13.46
CA GLU A 114 2.22 -13.45 -12.99
C GLU A 114 2.59 -12.04 -13.46
N LEU A 115 2.34 -11.73 -14.73
CA LEU A 115 2.56 -10.41 -15.29
C LEU A 115 1.69 -9.34 -14.65
N LEU A 116 0.41 -9.63 -14.36
CA LEU A 116 -0.47 -8.71 -13.65
C LEU A 116 0.00 -8.43 -12.22
N ASN A 117 0.56 -9.43 -11.53
CA ASN A 117 1.14 -9.24 -10.20
C ASN A 117 2.37 -8.31 -10.26
N LYS A 118 3.25 -8.47 -11.26
CA LYS A 118 4.37 -7.55 -11.49
C LYS A 118 3.87 -6.13 -11.77
N ASN A 119 2.87 -5.99 -12.65
CA ASN A 119 2.28 -4.68 -12.97
C ASN A 119 1.59 -4.00 -11.78
N ALA A 120 0.94 -4.76 -10.89
CA ALA A 120 0.38 -4.22 -9.66
C ALA A 120 1.47 -3.60 -8.77
N ASN A 121 2.61 -4.26 -8.61
CA ASN A 121 3.74 -3.71 -7.85
C ASN A 121 4.26 -2.42 -8.50
N THR A 122 4.42 -2.40 -9.82
CA THR A 122 4.81 -1.18 -10.57
C THR A 122 3.84 -0.03 -10.34
N PHE A 123 2.51 -0.29 -10.27
CA PHE A 123 1.51 0.73 -9.93
C PHE A 123 1.75 1.33 -8.54
N PHE A 124 2.06 0.50 -7.54
CA PHE A 124 2.34 0.98 -6.18
C PHE A 124 3.61 1.84 -6.13
N GLU A 125 4.67 1.41 -6.81
CA GLU A 125 5.95 2.13 -6.87
C GLU A 125 5.81 3.46 -7.63
N SER A 126 5.19 3.45 -8.81
CA SER A 126 5.06 4.64 -9.67
C SER A 126 4.17 5.73 -9.07
N ASN A 127 3.29 5.38 -8.12
CA ASN A 127 2.44 6.30 -7.39
C ASN A 127 2.96 6.59 -5.97
N ASN A 128 4.15 6.12 -5.58
CA ASN A 128 4.72 6.27 -4.24
C ASN A 128 3.76 5.87 -3.11
N LEU A 129 2.91 4.86 -3.36
CA LEU A 129 1.83 4.51 -2.44
C LEU A 129 2.35 4.00 -1.10
N GLU A 130 3.56 3.46 -1.03
CA GLU A 130 4.19 3.04 0.21
C GLU A 130 4.32 4.21 1.22
N THR A 131 4.62 5.41 0.73
CA THR A 131 4.70 6.62 1.56
C THR A 131 3.32 7.28 1.74
N GLU A 132 2.59 7.46 0.64
CA GLU A 132 1.28 8.11 0.63
C GLU A 132 0.25 7.39 1.51
N ILE A 133 0.36 6.08 1.70
CA ILE A 133 -0.58 5.29 2.50
C ILE A 133 -0.62 5.71 3.98
N TRP A 134 0.46 6.29 4.50
CA TRP A 134 0.48 6.86 5.85
C TRP A 134 -0.47 8.05 5.95
N ASP A 135 -0.49 8.90 4.92
CA ASP A 135 -1.39 10.06 4.85
C ASP A 135 -2.84 9.61 4.68
N TYR A 136 -3.10 8.58 3.85
CA TYR A 136 -4.43 7.96 3.74
C TYR A 136 -4.93 7.42 5.09
N ASN A 137 -4.11 6.71 5.83
CA ASN A 137 -4.49 6.16 7.13
C ASN A 137 -4.65 7.26 8.19
N THR A 138 -3.84 8.31 8.13
CA THR A 138 -3.95 9.47 9.01
C THR A 138 -5.26 10.20 8.77
N GLU A 139 -5.56 10.54 7.51
CA GLU A 139 -6.81 11.19 7.14
C GLU A 139 -8.01 10.33 7.52
N ASN A 140 -7.98 9.03 7.21
CA ASN A 140 -9.04 8.09 7.57
C ASN A 140 -9.29 8.02 9.09
N CYS A 141 -8.22 8.01 9.88
CA CYS A 141 -8.31 7.99 11.35
C CYS A 141 -8.96 9.26 11.90
N ILE A 142 -8.62 10.42 11.37
CA ILE A 142 -9.09 11.73 11.85
C ILE A 142 -10.50 12.02 11.35
N SER A 143 -10.72 11.94 10.03
CA SER A 143 -11.97 12.31 9.38
C SER A 143 -13.03 11.20 9.44
N GLY A 144 -12.58 9.93 9.47
CA GLY A 144 -13.43 8.73 9.46
C GLY A 144 -13.57 8.07 8.09
N MET A 145 -13.19 8.75 7.01
CA MET A 145 -13.25 8.23 5.65
C MET A 145 -12.21 8.91 4.76
N VAL A 146 -11.59 8.11 3.90
CA VAL A 146 -10.76 8.57 2.77
C VAL A 146 -11.04 7.71 1.57
N CYS A 147 -10.91 8.28 0.37
CA CYS A 147 -11.02 7.55 -0.89
C CYS A 147 -9.75 7.68 -1.70
N MET A 148 -9.48 6.65 -2.49
CA MET A 148 -8.46 6.68 -3.55
C MET A 148 -9.19 6.72 -4.89
N TYR A 149 -8.92 7.73 -5.69
CA TYR A 149 -9.39 7.86 -7.06
C TYR A 149 -8.29 7.40 -8.03
N ILE A 150 -8.61 6.42 -8.87
CA ILE A 150 -7.68 5.86 -9.85
C ILE A 150 -8.11 6.32 -11.23
N TYR A 151 -7.16 6.86 -12.00
CA TYR A 151 -7.41 7.35 -13.36
C TYR A 151 -6.18 7.15 -14.25
N LYS A 152 -6.35 7.22 -15.56
CA LYS A 152 -5.24 7.25 -16.49
C LYS A 152 -4.83 8.69 -16.79
N ASP A 153 -3.52 8.94 -16.77
CA ASP A 153 -2.96 10.23 -17.13
C ASP A 153 -2.85 10.41 -18.67
N GLU A 154 -2.29 11.54 -19.11
CA GLU A 154 -2.09 11.84 -20.53
C GLU A 154 -1.11 10.86 -21.23
N ASN A 155 -0.33 10.10 -20.48
CA ASN A 155 0.62 9.09 -20.95
C ASN A 155 0.06 7.66 -20.86
N ASP A 156 -1.23 7.52 -20.60
CA ASP A 156 -1.93 6.24 -20.44
C ASP A 156 -1.45 5.39 -19.23
N LEU A 157 -0.82 6.07 -18.24
CA LEU A 157 -0.37 5.46 -17.00
C LEU A 157 -1.45 5.58 -15.92
N GLU A 158 -1.64 4.49 -15.17
CA GLU A 158 -2.56 4.48 -14.03
C GLU A 158 -1.99 5.35 -12.89
N ARG A 159 -2.79 6.34 -12.46
CA ARG A 159 -2.47 7.24 -11.35
C ARG A 159 -3.47 7.08 -10.23
N ALA A 160 -2.99 7.29 -9.01
CA ALA A 160 -3.79 7.30 -7.80
C ALA A 160 -3.74 8.68 -7.15
N GLU A 161 -4.90 9.19 -6.75
CA GLU A 161 -5.03 10.47 -6.06
C GLU A 161 -5.90 10.29 -4.82
N MET A 162 -5.45 10.86 -3.68
CA MET A 162 -6.23 10.87 -2.45
C MET A 162 -7.39 11.87 -2.56
N VAL A 163 -8.58 11.39 -2.22
CA VAL A 163 -9.78 12.23 -2.10
C VAL A 163 -10.23 12.21 -0.65
N GLU A 164 -10.11 13.35 0.01
CA GLU A 164 -10.57 13.54 1.38
C GLU A 164 -12.10 13.43 1.47
N GLY A 165 -12.59 13.02 2.64
CA GLY A 165 -14.02 12.82 2.86
C GLY A 165 -14.90 14.06 2.67
N ASN A 166 -14.37 15.27 2.84
CA ASN A 166 -15.05 16.55 2.59
C ASN A 166 -15.21 16.90 1.11
N ASN A 167 -14.41 16.27 0.24
CA ASN A 167 -14.38 16.53 -1.19
C ASN A 167 -15.16 15.51 -2.02
N ILE A 168 -15.81 14.53 -1.39
CA ILE A 168 -16.62 13.51 -2.06
C ILE A 168 -18.08 13.56 -1.59
N TYR A 169 -19.04 13.37 -2.51
CA TYR A 169 -20.47 13.46 -2.26
C TYR A 169 -21.18 12.27 -2.91
N PHE A 170 -21.86 11.46 -2.08
CA PHE A 170 -22.59 10.28 -2.55
C PHE A 170 -24.05 10.61 -2.84
N ALA A 171 -24.62 9.97 -3.86
CA ALA A 171 -26.04 10.11 -4.17
C ALA A 171 -26.92 9.63 -3.01
N ASP A 172 -26.52 8.55 -2.35
CA ASP A 172 -27.13 8.05 -1.10
C ASP A 172 -26.07 7.97 0.01
N GLU A 173 -26.15 8.90 0.96
CA GLU A 173 -25.26 8.96 2.11
C GLU A 173 -25.55 7.87 3.17
N ASN A 174 -26.57 7.02 2.96
CA ASN A 174 -26.87 5.90 3.84
C ASN A 174 -26.29 4.57 3.34
N ASP A 175 -26.01 4.43 2.04
CA ASP A 175 -25.41 3.22 1.48
C ASP A 175 -23.87 3.29 1.55
N PRO A 176 -23.23 2.39 2.32
CA PRO A 176 -21.79 2.39 2.46
C PRO A 176 -21.04 1.85 1.23
N GLU A 177 -21.70 1.20 0.28
CA GLU A 177 -21.05 0.59 -0.87
C GLU A 177 -20.99 1.56 -2.05
N ILE A 178 -19.76 1.91 -2.48
CA ILE A 178 -19.53 2.86 -3.60
C ILE A 178 -20.17 2.35 -4.89
N GLN A 179 -20.06 1.07 -5.16
CA GLN A 179 -20.49 0.49 -6.44
C GLN A 179 -22.03 0.49 -6.63
N ASN A 180 -22.80 0.67 -5.53
CA ASN A 180 -24.25 0.79 -5.56
C ASN A 180 -24.75 2.21 -5.79
N GLN A 181 -23.87 3.22 -5.72
CA GLN A 181 -24.26 4.62 -5.86
C GLN A 181 -24.79 4.91 -7.27
N GLU A 182 -25.86 5.68 -7.37
CA GLU A 182 -26.39 6.15 -8.66
C GLU A 182 -25.39 7.09 -9.35
N PHE A 183 -24.80 8.00 -8.58
CA PHE A 183 -23.69 8.86 -8.98
C PHE A 183 -22.83 9.24 -7.80
N ILE A 184 -21.62 9.69 -8.10
CA ILE A 184 -20.65 10.20 -7.13
C ILE A 184 -20.13 11.52 -7.66
N LEU A 185 -20.03 12.54 -6.77
CA LEU A 185 -19.40 13.81 -7.11
C LEU A 185 -18.11 13.94 -6.33
N ILE A 186 -17.05 14.34 -7.04
CA ILE A 186 -15.76 14.68 -6.44
C ILE A 186 -15.51 16.16 -6.72
N THR A 187 -15.15 16.92 -5.70
CA THR A 187 -14.83 18.34 -5.81
C THR A 187 -13.34 18.57 -5.61
N PHE A 188 -12.80 19.48 -6.39
CA PHE A 188 -11.41 19.91 -6.28
C PHE A 188 -11.29 21.36 -6.76
N ARG A 189 -10.23 22.04 -6.33
CA ARG A 189 -9.98 23.43 -6.77
C ARG A 189 -8.71 23.47 -7.61
N ARG A 190 -8.82 24.04 -8.79
CA ARG A 190 -7.69 24.23 -9.73
C ARG A 190 -7.56 25.69 -10.16
N PRO A 191 -6.34 26.14 -10.51
CA PRO A 191 -6.15 27.45 -11.13
C PRO A 191 -7.01 27.60 -12.39
N VAL A 192 -7.65 28.76 -12.53
CA VAL A 192 -8.57 29.04 -13.65
C VAL A 192 -7.95 28.75 -15.00
N GLU A 193 -6.67 29.13 -15.21
CA GLU A 193 -6.00 28.92 -16.50
C GLU A 193 -5.82 27.46 -16.86
N GLN A 194 -5.54 26.59 -15.87
CA GLN A 194 -5.43 25.14 -16.12
C GLN A 194 -6.79 24.56 -16.58
N VAL A 195 -7.88 25.00 -15.96
CA VAL A 195 -9.22 24.55 -16.34
C VAL A 195 -9.61 25.08 -17.71
N ARG A 196 -9.22 26.31 -18.05
CA ARG A 196 -9.41 26.88 -19.38
C ARG A 196 -8.63 26.14 -20.46
N GLU A 197 -7.39 25.73 -20.17
CA GLU A 197 -6.59 24.92 -21.09
C GLU A 197 -7.22 23.53 -21.30
N GLU A 198 -7.68 22.88 -20.24
CA GLU A 198 -8.41 21.61 -20.34
C GLU A 198 -9.70 21.79 -21.16
N ALA A 199 -10.44 22.89 -20.97
CA ALA A 199 -11.63 23.22 -21.74
C ALA A 199 -11.31 23.42 -23.24
N ARG A 200 -10.20 24.09 -23.60
CA ARG A 200 -9.75 24.24 -24.98
C ARG A 200 -9.43 22.90 -25.63
N ARG A 201 -8.72 22.03 -24.91
CA ARG A 201 -8.42 20.67 -25.40
C ARG A 201 -9.69 19.86 -25.66
N ASN A 202 -10.74 20.08 -24.88
CA ASN A 202 -12.04 19.43 -25.05
C ASN A 202 -12.96 20.14 -26.09
N GLY A 203 -12.47 21.14 -26.80
CA GLY A 203 -13.16 21.78 -27.92
C GLY A 203 -14.28 22.73 -27.53
N LEU A 204 -14.23 23.36 -26.35
CA LEU A 204 -15.16 24.41 -25.97
C LEU A 204 -14.91 25.70 -26.74
N SER A 205 -15.94 26.49 -26.94
CA SER A 205 -15.85 27.82 -27.55
C SER A 205 -15.18 28.82 -26.60
N GLU A 206 -14.52 29.84 -27.15
CA GLU A 206 -13.88 30.88 -26.31
C GLU A 206 -14.88 31.64 -25.43
N ASP A 207 -16.13 31.79 -25.89
CA ASP A 207 -17.21 32.42 -25.11
C ASP A 207 -17.57 31.58 -23.85
N GLU A 208 -17.55 30.26 -23.96
CA GLU A 208 -17.78 29.35 -22.83
C GLU A 208 -16.57 29.33 -21.90
N ILE A 209 -15.35 29.36 -22.46
CA ILE A 209 -14.09 29.39 -21.69
C ILE A 209 -14.00 30.65 -20.84
N GLN A 210 -14.44 31.81 -21.36
CA GLN A 210 -14.43 33.06 -20.58
C GLN A 210 -15.41 33.05 -19.40
N GLN A 211 -16.44 32.20 -19.42
CA GLN A 211 -17.36 32.00 -18.28
C GLN A 211 -16.70 31.23 -17.11
N ILE A 212 -15.53 30.62 -17.32
CA ILE A 212 -14.76 29.99 -16.26
C ILE A 212 -14.01 31.11 -15.51
N THR A 213 -14.54 31.49 -14.37
CA THR A 213 -14.02 32.57 -13.52
C THR A 213 -13.64 32.01 -12.15
N ALA A 214 -12.70 32.71 -11.49
CA ALA A 214 -12.35 32.35 -10.12
C ALA A 214 -13.56 32.45 -9.18
N ASP A 215 -13.70 31.47 -8.31
CA ASP A 215 -14.69 31.48 -7.26
C ASP A 215 -14.08 32.07 -6.00
N ASN A 216 -14.64 33.18 -5.50
CA ASN A 216 -14.31 33.73 -4.19
C ASN A 216 -15.02 32.99 -3.04
N ASP A 217 -15.71 31.89 -3.35
CA ASP A 217 -16.38 31.07 -2.35
C ASP A 217 -15.30 30.38 -1.50
N THR A 218 -15.00 31.00 -0.37
CA THR A 218 -14.30 30.41 0.78
C THR A 218 -15.18 29.35 1.41
N ASP A 219 -15.74 28.46 0.60
CA ASP A 219 -16.58 27.37 1.07
C ASP A 219 -15.70 26.41 1.86
N GLU A 220 -15.83 26.47 3.15
CA GLU A 220 -15.71 25.51 4.24
C GLU A 220 -14.92 24.21 4.00
N GLN A 221 -13.94 24.22 3.12
CA GLN A 221 -12.97 23.16 3.06
C GLN A 221 -12.02 23.29 4.26
N ILE A 222 -12.01 22.26 5.08
CA ILE A 222 -11.15 22.15 6.24
C ILE A 222 -9.71 22.46 5.82
N GLY A 223 -9.10 23.45 6.44
CA GLY A 223 -7.71 23.82 6.26
C GLY A 223 -7.38 24.92 5.23
N ASN A 224 -8.28 25.34 4.36
CA ASN A 224 -8.00 26.32 3.30
C ASN A 224 -8.70 27.69 3.47
N LYS A 225 -8.83 28.16 4.71
CA LYS A 225 -9.49 29.44 5.01
C LYS A 225 -8.66 30.70 4.71
N GLN A 226 -7.39 30.54 4.31
CA GLN A 226 -6.54 31.65 3.88
C GLN A 226 -5.85 31.30 2.57
N GLU A 227 -6.54 31.58 1.45
CA GLU A 227 -5.82 31.69 0.20
C GLU A 227 -4.95 32.95 0.26
N THR A 228 -3.64 32.77 0.38
CA THR A 228 -2.69 33.79 -0.01
C THR A 228 -2.73 33.84 -1.53
N GLU A 229 -3.60 34.70 -2.07
CA GLU A 229 -3.67 34.95 -3.51
C GLU A 229 -2.39 35.64 -3.99
N VAL A 230 -1.39 34.84 -4.30
CA VAL A 230 -0.25 35.27 -5.11
C VAL A 230 -0.33 34.50 -6.43
N GLY A 231 -1.38 34.74 -7.22
CA GLY A 231 -1.54 34.08 -8.52
C GLY A 231 -2.96 34.20 -9.09
N ALA A 232 -3.19 33.53 -10.23
CA ALA A 232 -4.51 33.42 -10.82
C ALA A 232 -5.46 32.68 -9.85
N GLY A 233 -6.65 33.25 -9.59
CA GLY A 233 -7.64 32.67 -8.70
C GLY A 233 -7.97 31.22 -9.06
N LYS A 234 -8.45 30.46 -8.08
CA LYS A 234 -8.89 29.06 -8.26
C LYS A 234 -10.39 28.98 -8.52
N VAL A 235 -10.81 27.95 -9.23
CA VAL A 235 -12.22 27.64 -9.50
C VAL A 235 -12.59 26.26 -8.95
N LEU A 236 -13.80 26.16 -8.39
CA LEU A 236 -14.38 24.90 -7.96
C LEU A 236 -14.73 24.04 -9.18
N CYS A 237 -14.14 22.88 -9.25
CA CYS A 237 -14.44 21.86 -10.26
C CYS A 237 -15.22 20.72 -9.62
N ILE A 238 -16.23 20.22 -10.33
CA ILE A 238 -17.05 19.08 -9.92
C ILE A 238 -16.87 17.98 -10.96
N LEU A 239 -16.31 16.86 -10.56
CA LEU A 239 -16.27 15.63 -11.34
C LEU A 239 -17.47 14.78 -10.94
N LYS A 240 -18.35 14.48 -11.87
CA LYS A 240 -19.46 13.56 -11.69
C LYS A 240 -19.17 12.24 -12.36
N LEU A 241 -19.23 11.16 -11.59
CA LEU A 241 -19.16 9.78 -12.04
C LEU A 241 -20.55 9.14 -11.91
N TYR A 242 -21.01 8.43 -12.93
CA TYR A 242 -22.29 7.71 -12.90
C TYR A 242 -22.30 6.53 -13.85
N LYS A 243 -23.12 5.53 -13.55
CA LYS A 243 -23.25 4.31 -14.38
C LYS A 243 -24.37 4.47 -15.41
N LYS A 244 -24.10 4.05 -16.63
CA LYS A 244 -25.07 4.06 -17.73
C LYS A 244 -25.10 2.69 -18.41
N THR A 245 -26.30 2.14 -18.56
CA THR A 245 -26.48 0.85 -19.22
C THR A 245 -26.84 1.05 -20.68
N LYS A 246 -26.03 0.53 -21.57
CA LYS A 246 -26.26 0.49 -23.01
C LYS A 246 -26.51 -0.94 -23.46
N LYS A 247 -27.33 -1.11 -24.50
CA LYS A 247 -27.47 -2.38 -25.21
C LYS A 247 -26.37 -2.44 -26.26
N VAL A 248 -25.44 -3.40 -26.12
CA VAL A 248 -24.36 -3.66 -27.07
C VAL A 248 -24.70 -4.93 -27.83
N LYS A 249 -24.44 -4.96 -29.13
CA LYS A 249 -24.58 -6.17 -29.92
C LYS A 249 -23.45 -7.13 -29.56
N LYS A 250 -23.82 -8.36 -29.21
CA LYS A 250 -22.84 -9.41 -28.99
C LYS A 250 -22.46 -10.01 -30.33
N THR A 251 -21.20 -9.86 -30.74
CA THR A 251 -20.64 -10.50 -31.92
C THR A 251 -19.79 -11.70 -31.49
N GLU A 252 -19.97 -12.83 -32.14
CA GLU A 252 -19.07 -13.99 -32.01
C GLU A 252 -18.33 -14.18 -33.32
N LYS A 253 -17.02 -14.39 -33.23
CA LYS A 253 -16.21 -14.80 -34.38
C LYS A 253 -16.57 -16.24 -34.73
N ARG A 254 -17.09 -16.45 -35.91
CA ARG A 254 -17.37 -17.79 -36.46
C ARG A 254 -16.57 -18.00 -37.73
N THR A 255 -15.88 -19.12 -37.81
CA THR A 255 -15.22 -19.53 -39.01
C THR A 255 -16.25 -20.00 -40.00
N ILE A 256 -16.37 -19.33 -41.15
CA ILE A 256 -17.26 -19.69 -42.26
C ILE A 256 -16.39 -19.97 -43.46
N GLN A 257 -16.67 -21.06 -44.20
CA GLN A 257 -16.00 -21.33 -45.47
C GLN A 257 -16.57 -20.41 -46.55
N ASP A 258 -15.66 -19.70 -47.26
CA ASP A 258 -16.04 -18.88 -48.40
C ASP A 258 -16.38 -19.77 -49.63
N GLU A 259 -16.88 -19.16 -50.68
CA GLU A 259 -17.23 -19.88 -51.96
C GLU A 259 -16.03 -20.62 -52.59
N ASN A 260 -14.81 -20.35 -52.15
CA ASN A 260 -13.57 -20.97 -52.61
C ASN A 260 -13.04 -22.06 -51.65
N GLY A 261 -13.76 -22.33 -50.56
CA GLY A 261 -13.40 -23.34 -49.56
C GLY A 261 -12.35 -22.88 -48.55
N ASN A 262 -12.02 -21.57 -48.49
CA ASN A 262 -11.11 -21.04 -47.50
C ASN A 262 -11.88 -20.70 -46.23
N GLU A 263 -11.30 -20.97 -45.07
CA GLU A 263 -11.83 -20.60 -43.76
C GLU A 263 -11.62 -19.11 -43.55
N VAL A 264 -12.71 -18.36 -43.42
CA VAL A 264 -12.71 -16.93 -43.11
C VAL A 264 -13.43 -16.70 -41.79
N GLU A 265 -12.78 -16.04 -40.85
CA GLU A 265 -13.41 -15.61 -39.62
C GLU A 265 -14.35 -14.41 -39.89
N VAL A 266 -15.62 -14.61 -39.63
CA VAL A 266 -16.65 -13.56 -39.79
C VAL A 266 -17.28 -13.30 -38.41
N GLU A 267 -17.37 -12.02 -38.03
CA GLU A 267 -18.10 -11.61 -36.84
C GLU A 267 -19.61 -11.69 -37.10
N VAL A 268 -20.30 -12.59 -36.39
CA VAL A 268 -21.74 -12.79 -36.49
C VAL A 268 -22.42 -12.21 -35.25
N GLU A 269 -23.45 -11.37 -35.46
CA GLU A 269 -24.26 -10.87 -34.34
C GLU A 269 -25.10 -12.02 -33.75
N VAL A 270 -24.82 -12.38 -32.49
CA VAL A 270 -25.48 -13.51 -31.80
C VAL A 270 -26.59 -13.02 -30.84
N GLY A 271 -26.60 -11.74 -30.50
CA GLY A 271 -27.61 -11.18 -29.60
C GLY A 271 -27.32 -9.75 -29.15
N THR A 272 -28.08 -9.28 -28.18
CA THR A 272 -27.83 -8.00 -27.54
C THR A 272 -27.57 -8.22 -26.04
N GLU A 273 -26.44 -7.75 -25.56
CA GLU A 273 -26.08 -7.75 -24.16
C GLU A 273 -26.25 -6.36 -23.55
N LYS A 274 -26.63 -6.31 -22.28
CA LYS A 274 -26.68 -5.04 -21.54
C LYS A 274 -25.30 -4.83 -20.89
N ARG A 275 -24.55 -3.86 -21.37
CA ARG A 275 -23.28 -3.46 -20.76
C ARG A 275 -23.48 -2.18 -19.97
N THR A 276 -23.09 -2.18 -18.71
CA THR A 276 -23.10 -1.00 -17.83
C THR A 276 -21.69 -0.47 -17.72
N THR A 277 -21.49 0.78 -18.16
CA THR A 277 -20.19 1.46 -18.10
C THR A 277 -20.27 2.73 -17.27
N VAL A 278 -19.13 3.13 -16.68
CA VAL A 278 -19.00 4.37 -15.93
C VAL A 278 -18.75 5.52 -16.87
N HIS A 279 -19.54 6.56 -16.73
CA HIS A 279 -19.41 7.81 -17.46
C HIS A 279 -18.93 8.90 -16.53
N MET A 280 -18.13 9.84 -17.05
CA MET A 280 -17.71 11.04 -16.33
C MET A 280 -18.15 12.32 -17.03
N VAL A 281 -18.35 13.36 -16.23
CA VAL A 281 -18.57 14.75 -16.67
C VAL A 281 -17.81 15.64 -15.70
N LYS A 282 -17.04 16.62 -16.24
CA LYS A 282 -16.45 17.65 -15.39
C LYS A 282 -17.10 19.01 -15.65
N SER A 283 -17.45 19.68 -14.58
CA SER A 283 -18.09 21.00 -14.64
C SER A 283 -17.51 21.94 -13.60
N THR A 284 -17.59 23.23 -13.90
CA THR A 284 -17.53 24.30 -12.91
C THR A 284 -18.95 24.70 -12.52
N LYS A 285 -19.12 25.72 -11.70
CA LYS A 285 -20.44 26.29 -11.41
C LYS A 285 -21.17 26.78 -12.67
N ASN A 286 -20.43 27.29 -13.64
CA ASN A 286 -20.98 28.01 -14.80
C ASN A 286 -20.90 27.23 -16.12
N VAL A 287 -19.98 26.27 -16.26
CA VAL A 287 -19.65 25.60 -17.52
C VAL A 287 -19.35 24.11 -17.32
N VAL A 288 -19.85 23.28 -18.23
CA VAL A 288 -19.40 21.88 -18.38
C VAL A 288 -18.19 21.90 -19.31
N TYR A 289 -16.99 21.73 -18.76
CA TYR A 289 -15.74 21.83 -19.52
C TYR A 289 -15.22 20.48 -20.04
N VAL A 290 -15.69 19.36 -19.49
CA VAL A 290 -15.52 18.02 -20.07
C VAL A 290 -16.90 17.41 -20.25
N LYS A 291 -17.26 17.19 -21.51
CA LYS A 291 -18.55 16.58 -21.85
C LYS A 291 -18.61 15.12 -21.40
N GLU A 292 -19.80 14.53 -21.45
CA GLU A 292 -20.00 13.14 -21.10
C GLU A 292 -19.04 12.22 -21.85
N THR A 293 -18.12 11.61 -21.12
CA THR A 293 -17.11 10.67 -21.62
C THR A 293 -17.36 9.30 -21.02
N ASP A 294 -17.40 8.27 -21.84
CA ASP A 294 -17.47 6.87 -21.40
C ASP A 294 -16.05 6.43 -21.02
N LEU A 295 -15.85 6.03 -19.77
CA LEU A 295 -14.53 5.56 -19.30
C LEU A 295 -14.23 4.10 -19.68
N GLY A 296 -15.24 3.38 -20.23
CA GLY A 296 -15.12 1.95 -20.51
C GLY A 296 -15.14 1.05 -19.28
N LEU A 297 -15.02 1.60 -18.09
CA LEU A 297 -14.98 0.87 -16.83
C LEU A 297 -16.36 0.33 -16.41
N THR A 298 -16.38 -0.81 -15.75
CA THR A 298 -17.62 -1.38 -15.17
C THR A 298 -17.78 -1.01 -13.70
N LEU A 299 -16.68 -0.72 -13.02
CA LEU A 299 -16.63 -0.29 -11.63
C LEU A 299 -16.35 1.21 -11.53
N TYR A 300 -16.90 1.87 -10.51
CA TYR A 300 -16.41 3.20 -10.17
C TYR A 300 -14.94 3.14 -9.81
N PRO A 301 -14.08 3.99 -10.39
CA PRO A 301 -12.64 3.97 -10.15
C PRO A 301 -12.29 4.63 -8.80
N LEU A 302 -12.99 4.23 -7.76
CA LEU A 302 -12.88 4.75 -6.40
C LEU A 302 -12.85 3.58 -5.42
N SER A 303 -11.79 3.50 -4.64
CA SER A 303 -11.74 2.66 -3.45
C SER A 303 -11.92 3.52 -2.20
N LYS A 304 -12.67 3.00 -1.20
CA LYS A 304 -13.01 3.73 0.02
C LYS A 304 -12.55 2.98 1.25
N MET A 305 -11.88 3.71 2.15
CA MET A 305 -11.56 3.23 3.47
C MET A 305 -12.37 3.98 4.53
N ILE A 306 -12.94 3.24 5.50
CA ILE A 306 -13.73 3.79 6.62
C ILE A 306 -13.03 3.38 7.91
N TRP A 307 -12.82 4.36 8.83
CA TRP A 307 -12.18 4.07 10.11
C TRP A 307 -13.11 3.35 11.07
N ILE A 308 -14.18 3.98 11.49
CA ILE A 308 -15.23 3.37 12.31
C ILE A 308 -16.54 3.38 11.54
N ARG A 309 -17.07 2.18 11.24
CA ARG A 309 -18.34 2.05 10.52
C ARG A 309 -19.51 2.38 11.43
N GLU A 310 -20.42 3.20 10.95
CA GLU A 310 -21.71 3.48 11.55
C GLU A 310 -22.84 2.88 10.72
N LYS A 311 -23.94 2.54 11.38
CA LYS A 311 -25.13 2.05 10.68
C LYS A 311 -25.78 3.16 9.88
N ASN A 312 -26.16 2.89 8.64
CA ASN A 312 -26.81 3.86 7.73
C ASN A 312 -25.97 5.15 7.55
N ASN A 313 -24.66 5.02 7.47
CA ASN A 313 -23.74 6.10 7.20
C ASN A 313 -22.67 5.61 6.21
N ALA A 314 -22.59 6.26 5.07
CA ALA A 314 -21.61 5.94 4.02
C ALA A 314 -20.18 6.34 4.40
N ARG A 315 -20.03 7.29 5.34
CA ARG A 315 -18.75 7.93 5.66
C ARG A 315 -18.05 7.37 6.89
N GLY A 316 -18.83 6.81 7.84
CA GLY A 316 -18.29 6.41 9.13
C GLY A 316 -17.94 7.61 10.03
N ARG A 317 -17.07 7.38 11.00
CA ARG A 317 -16.57 8.44 11.91
C ARG A 317 -15.09 8.25 12.24
N GLY A 318 -14.43 9.36 12.55
CA GLY A 318 -13.05 9.39 13.00
C GLY A 318 -12.86 8.97 14.45
N GLU A 319 -11.65 8.58 14.79
CA GLU A 319 -11.25 8.19 16.14
C GLU A 319 -11.38 9.30 17.18
N PRO A 320 -11.07 10.59 16.88
CA PRO A 320 -11.15 11.66 17.86
C PRO A 320 -12.55 11.92 18.41
N GLN A 321 -13.59 11.70 17.59
CA GLN A 321 -14.95 12.19 17.83
C GLN A 321 -15.52 11.83 19.20
N ASP A 322 -15.36 10.60 19.66
CA ASP A 322 -15.88 10.11 20.94
C ASP A 322 -14.94 10.37 22.12
N LYS A 323 -13.69 10.80 21.87
CA LYS A 323 -12.69 11.14 22.90
C LYS A 323 -12.66 12.63 23.20
N ILE A 324 -13.16 13.48 22.29
CA ILE A 324 -13.18 14.94 22.45
C ILE A 324 -13.82 15.39 23.76
N PRO A 325 -14.97 14.86 24.22
CA PRO A 325 -15.55 15.28 25.50
C PRO A 325 -14.62 15.06 26.69
N ASN A 326 -13.95 13.92 26.76
CA ASN A 326 -12.99 13.60 27.79
C ASN A 326 -11.76 14.51 27.73
N GLN A 327 -11.27 14.77 26.53
CA GLN A 327 -10.14 15.65 26.28
C GLN A 327 -10.42 17.07 26.74
N ILE A 328 -11.63 17.57 26.48
CA ILE A 328 -12.06 18.90 26.96
C ILE A 328 -12.01 18.97 28.50
N GLU A 329 -12.54 17.96 29.20
CA GLU A 329 -12.57 17.94 30.66
C GLU A 329 -11.15 17.83 31.25
N ILE A 330 -10.25 17.07 30.62
CA ILE A 330 -8.84 17.00 31.02
C ILE A 330 -8.20 18.39 30.92
N ASN A 331 -8.32 19.06 29.77
CA ASN A 331 -7.74 20.38 29.54
C ASN A 331 -8.32 21.43 30.50
N GLN A 332 -9.63 21.42 30.76
CA GLN A 332 -10.27 22.31 31.70
C GLN A 332 -9.79 22.05 33.14
N THR A 333 -9.60 20.81 33.53
CA THR A 333 -9.08 20.46 34.85
C THR A 333 -7.63 20.93 35.02
N LEU A 334 -6.80 20.80 33.98
CA LEU A 334 -5.45 21.34 33.97
C LEU A 334 -5.45 22.88 34.08
N ALA A 335 -6.31 23.56 33.32
CA ALA A 335 -6.46 25.03 33.39
C ALA A 335 -6.87 25.50 34.80
N ARG A 336 -7.90 24.86 35.38
CA ARG A 336 -8.35 25.18 36.76
C ARG A 336 -7.24 24.96 37.79
N ARG A 337 -6.45 23.88 37.60
CA ARG A 337 -5.32 23.55 38.46
C ARG A 337 -4.20 24.59 38.34
N ASP A 338 -3.87 25.02 37.11
CA ASP A 338 -2.87 26.05 36.88
C ASP A 338 -3.28 27.39 37.52
N ILE A 339 -4.53 27.83 37.33
CA ILE A 339 -5.10 29.01 38.01
C ILE A 339 -4.95 28.88 39.52
N ALA A 340 -5.27 27.75 40.10
CA ALA A 340 -5.18 27.54 41.53
C ALA A 340 -3.74 27.55 42.05
N ILE A 341 -2.79 27.01 41.27
CA ILE A 341 -1.35 27.09 41.55
C ILE A 341 -0.88 28.54 41.51
N GLN A 342 -1.28 29.33 40.51
CA GLN A 342 -0.97 30.75 40.40
C GLN A 342 -1.53 31.55 41.60
N MET A 343 -2.79 31.29 41.98
CA MET A 343 -3.40 31.94 43.16
C MET A 343 -2.69 31.56 44.47
N SER A 344 -2.19 30.31 44.57
CA SER A 344 -1.45 29.87 45.75
C SER A 344 -0.03 30.45 45.78
N ALA A 345 0.62 30.57 44.61
CA ALA A 345 1.95 31.15 44.50
C ALA A 345 1.96 32.67 44.73
N TYR A 346 0.86 33.35 44.39
CA TYR A 346 0.69 34.79 44.55
C TYR A 346 -0.54 35.10 45.40
N PRO A 347 -0.49 34.81 46.73
CA PRO A 347 -1.64 35.07 47.60
C PRO A 347 -1.95 36.58 47.63
N LYS A 348 -3.24 36.89 47.57
CA LYS A 348 -3.67 38.29 47.63
C LYS A 348 -3.41 38.86 49.02
N LEU A 349 -2.71 39.98 49.06
CA LEU A 349 -2.46 40.72 50.29
C LEU A 349 -3.67 41.57 50.62
N ALA A 350 -4.28 41.35 51.80
CA ALA A 350 -5.27 42.21 52.37
C ALA A 350 -4.64 43.10 53.44
N TYR A 351 -4.89 44.37 53.38
CA TYR A 351 -4.37 45.31 54.39
C TYR A 351 -5.37 46.35 54.80
N LEU A 352 -5.25 46.79 56.05
CA LEU A 352 -6.06 47.88 56.59
C LEU A 352 -5.47 49.24 56.16
N ARG A 353 -6.11 49.86 55.16
CA ARG A 353 -5.63 51.07 54.49
C ARG A 353 -5.33 52.22 55.51
N LYS A 354 -6.08 52.29 56.58
CA LYS A 354 -5.91 53.34 57.64
C LYS A 354 -4.67 53.12 58.53
N ARG A 355 -4.15 51.89 58.58
CA ARG A 355 -3.00 51.50 59.40
C ARG A 355 -1.66 51.45 58.67
N ILE A 356 -1.68 51.47 57.36
CA ILE A 356 -0.44 51.43 56.58
C ILE A 356 -0.16 52.80 55.98
N GLN A 357 0.96 53.39 56.39
CA GLN A 357 1.37 54.72 55.93
C GLN A 357 1.99 54.71 54.52
N ASN A 358 2.63 53.64 54.09
CA ASN A 358 3.30 53.51 52.79
C ASN A 358 2.80 52.33 51.97
N PRO A 359 1.51 52.34 51.54
CA PRO A 359 0.93 51.18 50.84
C PRO A 359 1.64 50.80 49.51
N GLY A 360 2.31 51.76 48.84
CA GLY A 360 3.10 51.53 47.67
C GLY A 360 4.36 50.70 47.89
N SER A 361 4.75 50.41 49.13
CA SER A 361 5.89 49.55 49.50
C SER A 361 5.49 48.08 49.66
N LEU A 362 4.19 47.75 49.72
CA LEU A 362 3.68 46.39 49.92
C LEU A 362 4.08 45.46 48.82
N ASN A 363 4.27 45.94 47.59
CA ASN A 363 4.68 45.15 46.42
C ASN A 363 6.19 45.19 46.12
N LYS A 364 6.99 45.81 47.05
CA LYS A 364 8.45 45.94 46.83
C LYS A 364 9.22 45.00 47.74
N VAL A 365 10.16 44.24 47.17
CA VAL A 365 11.01 43.33 47.93
C VAL A 365 12.02 44.09 48.74
N GLY A 366 12.18 43.74 50.03
CA GLY A 366 13.20 44.30 50.91
C GLY A 366 12.92 45.71 51.46
N VAL A 367 11.74 46.23 51.25
CA VAL A 367 11.34 47.55 51.73
C VAL A 367 10.54 47.47 53.07
N ALA A 368 10.88 48.30 54.02
CA ALA A 368 10.15 48.39 55.33
C ALA A 368 8.74 48.92 55.11
N ILE A 369 7.79 48.27 55.76
CA ILE A 369 6.37 48.69 55.80
C ILE A 369 6.12 49.41 57.11
N ALA A 370 5.69 50.68 57.06
CA ALA A 370 5.34 51.45 58.24
C ALA A 370 3.87 51.17 58.60
N VAL A 371 3.63 50.64 59.80
CA VAL A 371 2.32 50.32 60.34
C VAL A 371 2.05 51.20 61.54
N GLU A 372 0.89 51.82 61.58
CA GLU A 372 0.44 52.64 62.67
C GLU A 372 -0.18 51.76 63.77
N GLY A 373 0.42 51.80 64.98
CA GLY A 373 -0.04 51.07 66.19
C GLY A 373 1.00 51.05 67.27
N GLU A 374 0.58 50.76 68.48
CA GLU A 374 1.44 50.76 69.66
C GLU A 374 1.95 49.37 70.05
N ALA A 375 1.35 48.30 69.53
CA ALA A 375 1.70 46.92 69.87
C ALA A 375 2.12 46.10 68.68
N VAL A 376 2.97 45.04 68.86
CA VAL A 376 3.38 44.10 67.84
C VAL A 376 2.18 43.33 67.22
N SER A 377 1.08 43.17 68.03
CA SER A 377 -0.18 42.62 67.55
C SER A 377 -0.84 43.46 66.45
N ASP A 378 -0.65 44.80 66.48
CA ASP A 378 -1.21 45.69 65.48
C ASP A 378 -0.57 45.52 64.11
N ILE A 379 0.71 45.17 64.07
CA ILE A 379 1.41 44.85 62.84
C ILE A 379 0.80 43.60 62.20
N ARG A 380 0.58 42.56 63.00
CA ARG A 380 0.00 41.27 62.48
C ARG A 380 -1.45 41.42 62.04
N ASN A 381 -2.24 42.33 62.72
CA ASN A 381 -3.63 42.58 62.39
C ASN A 381 -3.81 43.60 61.25
N ALA A 382 -2.76 44.31 60.83
CA ALA A 382 -2.82 45.29 59.74
C ALA A 382 -2.69 44.72 58.37
N ILE A 383 -2.03 43.55 58.24
CA ILE A 383 -1.72 42.88 56.99
C ILE A 383 -2.05 41.41 57.18
N ASP A 384 -2.80 40.84 56.22
CA ASP A 384 -3.10 39.41 56.14
C ASP A 384 -2.99 38.92 54.69
N TYR A 385 -2.52 37.71 54.54
CA TYR A 385 -2.53 37.05 53.25
C TYR A 385 -3.79 36.21 53.14
N LEU A 386 -4.62 36.54 52.13
CA LEU A 386 -5.76 35.73 51.77
C LEU A 386 -5.25 34.48 51.05
N ASN A 387 -4.95 33.47 51.83
CA ASN A 387 -4.52 32.19 51.27
C ASN A 387 -5.71 31.51 50.58
N PRO A 388 -5.63 31.21 49.30
CA PRO A 388 -6.66 30.45 48.65
C PRO A 388 -6.73 29.03 49.23
N THR A 389 -7.90 28.42 49.15
CA THR A 389 -8.07 27.01 49.54
C THR A 389 -7.12 26.14 48.72
N GLN A 390 -6.41 25.25 49.39
CA GLN A 390 -5.52 24.31 48.68
C GLN A 390 -6.31 23.48 47.67
N VAL A 391 -5.73 23.29 46.47
CA VAL A 391 -6.33 22.42 45.48
C VAL A 391 -6.36 20.99 46.00
N SER A 392 -7.55 20.38 46.00
CA SER A 392 -7.67 18.99 46.42
C SER A 392 -6.80 18.10 45.53
N PRO A 393 -6.02 17.16 46.08
CA PRO A 393 -5.33 16.12 45.31
C PRO A 393 -6.26 15.33 44.38
N ASP A 394 -7.56 15.28 44.72
CA ASP A 394 -8.58 14.59 43.93
C ASP A 394 -8.71 15.15 42.50
N ALA A 395 -8.48 16.45 42.29
CA ALA A 395 -8.53 17.04 40.95
C ALA A 395 -7.42 16.50 40.02
N LYS A 396 -6.23 16.22 40.57
CA LYS A 396 -5.14 15.57 39.85
C LYS A 396 -5.49 14.12 39.56
N ASN A 397 -5.90 13.38 40.58
CA ASN A 397 -6.25 11.96 40.45
C ASN A 397 -7.36 11.75 39.43
N PHE A 398 -8.38 12.66 39.43
CA PHE A 398 -9.47 12.62 38.46
C PHE A 398 -8.97 12.80 36.99
N SER A 399 -8.11 13.78 36.74
CA SER A 399 -7.54 14.02 35.42
C SER A 399 -6.71 12.81 34.93
N ASP A 400 -5.84 12.29 35.82
CA ASP A 400 -4.99 11.16 35.53
C ASP A 400 -5.83 9.88 35.29
N GLU A 401 -6.88 9.64 36.09
CA GLU A 401 -7.81 8.54 35.92
C GLU A 401 -8.60 8.65 34.61
N LEU A 402 -9.11 9.84 34.27
CA LEU A 402 -9.86 10.10 33.07
C LEU A 402 -8.98 9.88 31.82
N SER A 403 -7.73 10.34 31.85
CA SER A 403 -6.74 10.12 30.80
C SER A 403 -6.46 8.63 30.60
N SER A 404 -6.16 7.90 31.69
CA SER A 404 -5.90 6.47 31.65
C SER A 404 -7.11 5.69 31.11
N LYS A 405 -8.31 5.94 31.65
CA LYS A 405 -9.54 5.28 31.16
C LYS A 405 -9.84 5.58 29.69
N THR A 406 -9.56 6.80 29.23
CA THR A 406 -9.77 7.17 27.81
C THR A 406 -8.84 6.40 26.90
N LYS A 407 -7.57 6.24 27.28
CA LYS A 407 -6.58 5.42 26.57
C LYS A 407 -6.96 3.93 26.60
N ASP A 408 -7.37 3.40 27.75
CA ASP A 408 -7.79 1.99 27.91
C ASP A 408 -9.01 1.67 27.04
N ASN A 409 -10.03 2.54 27.06
CA ASN A 409 -11.22 2.38 26.22
C ASN A 409 -10.91 2.45 24.72
N ALA A 410 -9.84 3.16 24.36
CA ALA A 410 -9.33 3.23 22.98
C ALA A 410 -8.41 2.07 22.60
N SER A 411 -8.17 1.09 23.48
CA SER A 411 -7.19 0.02 23.32
C SER A 411 -5.76 0.54 23.10
N ALA A 412 -5.46 1.73 23.62
CA ALA A 412 -4.16 2.40 23.57
C ALA A 412 -3.64 2.65 24.99
N SER A 413 -3.68 1.62 25.84
CA SER A 413 -3.20 1.70 27.22
C SER A 413 -1.71 2.08 27.26
N ASP A 414 -1.24 2.62 28.38
CA ASP A 414 0.18 2.99 28.55
C ASP A 414 1.11 1.81 28.29
N ALA A 415 0.68 0.58 28.62
CA ALA A 415 1.40 -0.64 28.29
C ALA A 415 1.48 -0.91 26.77
N ALA A 416 0.41 -0.63 26.02
CA ALA A 416 0.38 -0.73 24.57
C ALA A 416 1.25 0.34 23.88
N LEU A 417 1.31 1.54 24.48
CA LEU A 417 2.16 2.64 24.04
C LEU A 417 3.66 2.46 24.37
N GLY A 418 4.01 1.34 25.05
CA GLY A 418 5.40 1.04 25.41
C GLY A 418 5.88 1.71 26.71
N THR A 419 4.99 2.37 27.46
CA THR A 419 5.32 2.99 28.76
C THR A 419 5.24 1.93 29.85
N ILE A 420 6.15 0.95 29.81
CA ILE A 420 6.24 -0.13 30.80
C ILE A 420 7.51 0.11 31.63
N ASP A 421 7.39 -0.08 32.93
CA ASP A 421 8.54 -0.06 33.86
C ASP A 421 9.42 -1.29 33.57
N PRO A 422 10.66 -1.11 33.03
CA PRO A 422 11.52 -2.22 32.63
C PRO A 422 11.92 -3.11 33.82
N GLU A 423 11.85 -2.60 35.05
CA GLU A 423 12.22 -3.37 36.25
C GLU A 423 11.15 -4.39 36.66
N LYS A 424 9.90 -4.22 36.17
CA LYS A 424 8.75 -5.02 36.60
C LYS A 424 8.25 -6.03 35.56
N ALA A 425 8.69 -5.93 34.30
CA ALA A 425 8.20 -6.78 33.23
C ALA A 425 9.32 -7.49 32.48
N SER A 426 9.19 -8.81 32.27
CA SER A 426 10.07 -9.53 31.37
C SER A 426 9.75 -9.17 29.91
N GLY A 427 10.75 -9.20 29.01
CA GLY A 427 10.55 -8.91 27.59
C GLY A 427 9.41 -9.71 26.95
N ARG A 428 9.25 -11.00 27.32
CA ARG A 428 8.12 -11.83 26.85
C ARG A 428 6.75 -11.36 27.34
N SER A 429 6.68 -10.87 28.57
CA SER A 429 5.45 -10.31 29.14
C SER A 429 5.05 -9.03 28.44
N VAL A 430 6.01 -8.17 28.07
CA VAL A 430 5.77 -6.94 27.30
C VAL A 430 5.22 -7.25 25.92
N ILE A 431 5.81 -8.19 25.21
CA ILE A 431 5.34 -8.65 23.90
C ILE A 431 3.92 -9.19 24.00
N ALA A 432 3.64 -10.07 24.95
CA ALA A 432 2.31 -10.67 25.12
C ALA A 432 1.21 -9.61 25.43
N VAL A 433 1.52 -8.59 26.24
CA VAL A 433 0.58 -7.49 26.54
C VAL A 433 0.34 -6.64 25.29
N ARG A 434 1.38 -6.36 24.52
CA ARG A 434 1.27 -5.58 23.28
C ARG A 434 0.46 -6.32 22.22
N ASP A 435 0.71 -7.62 22.03
CA ASP A 435 -0.04 -8.46 21.10
C ASP A 435 -1.52 -8.52 21.50
N ALA A 436 -1.81 -8.67 22.78
CA ALA A 436 -3.18 -8.64 23.28
C ALA A 436 -3.86 -7.28 23.05
N ALA A 437 -3.13 -6.17 23.19
CA ALA A 437 -3.65 -4.82 22.94
C ALA A 437 -3.88 -4.55 21.44
N ALA A 438 -3.16 -5.23 20.54
CA ALA A 438 -3.34 -5.11 19.10
C ALA A 438 -4.59 -5.86 18.58
N VAL A 439 -5.10 -6.88 19.29
CA VAL A 439 -6.26 -7.67 18.84
C VAL A 439 -7.49 -6.82 18.48
N PRO A 440 -7.92 -5.83 19.28
CA PRO A 440 -9.05 -4.97 18.92
C PRO A 440 -8.82 -4.12 17.67
N LEU A 441 -7.55 -3.90 17.28
CA LEU A 441 -7.18 -3.11 16.11
C LEU A 441 -7.30 -3.90 14.80
N ASN A 442 -7.44 -5.23 14.87
CA ASN A 442 -7.61 -6.09 13.67
C ASN A 442 -8.81 -5.70 12.81
N ILE A 443 -9.81 -5.02 13.39
CA ILE A 443 -10.94 -4.51 12.61
C ILE A 443 -10.51 -3.43 11.61
N HIS A 444 -9.55 -2.56 11.98
CA HIS A 444 -9.01 -1.54 11.10
C HIS A 444 -8.12 -2.18 10.03
N VAL A 445 -7.30 -3.17 10.40
CA VAL A 445 -6.48 -3.96 9.46
C VAL A 445 -7.37 -4.69 8.44
N THR A 446 -8.50 -5.27 8.88
CA THR A 446 -9.44 -5.93 7.96
C THR A 446 -10.07 -4.94 6.97
N ARG A 447 -10.38 -3.71 7.39
CA ARG A 447 -10.91 -2.67 6.50
C ARG A 447 -9.84 -2.15 5.54
N TYR A 448 -8.63 -2.02 6.03
CA TYR A 448 -7.45 -1.68 5.22
C TYR A 448 -7.21 -2.75 4.14
N LYS A 449 -7.31 -4.03 4.51
CA LYS A 449 -7.26 -5.14 3.54
C LYS A 449 -8.35 -5.04 2.48
N LYS A 450 -9.62 -4.77 2.88
CA LYS A 450 -10.74 -4.58 1.94
C LYS A 450 -10.46 -3.43 0.96
N PHE A 451 -9.87 -2.35 1.44
CA PHE A 451 -9.48 -1.21 0.60
C PHE A 451 -8.52 -1.62 -0.52
N PHE A 452 -7.49 -2.43 -0.21
CA PHE A 452 -6.57 -2.97 -1.22
C PHE A 452 -7.24 -3.97 -2.17
N GLU A 453 -8.16 -4.79 -1.68
CA GLU A 453 -8.94 -5.70 -2.53
C GLU A 453 -9.81 -4.93 -3.54
N GLU A 454 -10.36 -3.78 -3.14
CA GLU A 454 -11.12 -2.90 -4.04
C GLU A 454 -10.19 -2.24 -5.08
N ILE A 455 -9.02 -1.75 -4.68
CA ILE A 455 -8.00 -1.20 -5.59
C ILE A 455 -7.63 -2.25 -6.65
N ALA A 456 -7.34 -3.47 -6.22
CA ALA A 456 -6.96 -4.56 -7.11
C ALA A 456 -8.04 -4.88 -8.15
N ARG A 457 -9.33 -4.87 -7.75
CA ARG A 457 -10.45 -5.08 -8.68
C ARG A 457 -10.60 -3.93 -9.66
N ILE A 458 -10.40 -2.69 -9.22
CA ILE A 458 -10.46 -1.50 -10.08
C ILE A 458 -9.31 -1.53 -11.09
N LEU A 459 -8.09 -1.85 -10.68
CA LEU A 459 -6.95 -1.98 -11.58
C LEU A 459 -7.20 -3.05 -12.65
N PHE A 460 -7.73 -4.19 -12.24
CA PHE A 460 -8.07 -5.25 -13.20
C PHE A 460 -9.16 -4.80 -14.19
N ASP A 461 -10.17 -4.05 -13.73
CA ASP A 461 -11.22 -3.48 -14.59
C ASP A 461 -10.62 -2.50 -15.63
N PHE A 462 -9.61 -1.69 -15.25
CA PHE A 462 -8.85 -0.86 -16.18
C PHE A 462 -8.14 -1.70 -17.24
N TRP A 463 -7.39 -2.71 -16.83
CA TRP A 463 -6.61 -3.55 -17.73
C TRP A 463 -7.48 -4.39 -18.66
N GLN A 464 -8.63 -4.84 -18.19
CA GLN A 464 -9.55 -5.66 -18.98
C GLN A 464 -10.38 -4.85 -19.97
N ASN A 465 -10.85 -3.68 -19.58
CA ASN A 465 -11.88 -2.96 -20.35
C ASN A 465 -11.37 -1.71 -21.08
N VAL A 466 -10.27 -1.12 -20.65
CA VAL A 466 -9.73 0.12 -21.22
C VAL A 466 -8.55 -0.17 -22.16
N ASP A 467 -7.73 -1.16 -21.86
CA ASP A 467 -6.58 -1.53 -22.66
C ASP A 467 -6.97 -2.43 -23.86
N VAL A 468 -7.54 -1.82 -24.88
CA VAL A 468 -8.12 -2.54 -26.06
C VAL A 468 -7.07 -3.28 -26.89
N GLU A 469 -5.83 -2.79 -26.92
CA GLU A 469 -4.71 -3.43 -27.65
C GLU A 469 -4.01 -4.53 -26.81
N GLY A 470 -4.49 -4.77 -25.59
CA GLY A 470 -3.84 -5.62 -24.60
C GLY A 470 -2.97 -4.82 -23.63
N LYS A 471 -2.66 -5.41 -22.49
CA LYS A 471 -1.86 -4.75 -21.45
C LYS A 471 -0.37 -4.94 -21.71
N ARG A 472 0.35 -3.86 -21.97
CA ARG A 472 1.82 -3.84 -22.04
C ARG A 472 2.39 -3.68 -20.64
N ILE A 473 3.33 -4.55 -20.29
CA ILE A 473 3.96 -4.59 -18.98
C ILE A 473 5.46 -4.47 -19.18
N VAL A 474 6.06 -3.49 -18.56
CA VAL A 474 7.50 -3.29 -18.55
C VAL A 474 8.07 -4.05 -17.37
N ILE A 475 8.96 -4.98 -17.64
CA ILE A 475 9.64 -5.79 -16.63
C ILE A 475 11.09 -5.34 -16.57
N GLU A 476 11.50 -4.83 -15.45
CA GLU A 476 12.88 -4.49 -15.15
C GLU A 476 13.49 -5.63 -14.33
N GLU A 477 14.33 -6.43 -14.97
CA GLU A 477 15.09 -7.48 -14.30
C GLU A 477 16.55 -7.06 -14.19
N THR A 478 16.99 -6.84 -12.97
CA THR A 478 18.40 -6.57 -12.70
C THR A 478 19.12 -7.91 -12.63
N ASP A 479 19.97 -8.16 -13.61
CA ASP A 479 20.87 -9.31 -13.61
C ASP A 479 21.78 -9.22 -12.37
N GLU A 480 21.59 -10.13 -11.45
CA GLU A 480 22.34 -10.16 -10.19
C GLU A 480 23.84 -10.37 -10.39
N GLU A 481 24.28 -10.96 -11.50
CA GLU A 481 25.72 -11.21 -11.76
C GLU A 481 26.41 -9.99 -12.37
N THR A 482 25.73 -9.28 -13.25
CA THR A 482 26.33 -8.16 -13.99
C THR A 482 25.93 -6.78 -13.46
N GLY A 483 24.90 -6.71 -12.60
CA GLY A 483 24.32 -5.45 -12.10
C GLY A 483 23.65 -4.63 -13.21
N LYS A 484 23.41 -5.22 -14.39
CA LYS A 484 22.72 -4.56 -15.51
C LYS A 484 21.22 -4.81 -15.42
N THR A 485 20.45 -3.74 -15.47
CA THR A 485 19.00 -3.84 -15.58
C THR A 485 18.61 -4.09 -17.03
N ASN A 486 18.06 -5.26 -17.31
CA ASN A 486 17.44 -5.58 -18.59
C ASN A 486 15.98 -5.20 -18.53
N VAL A 487 15.54 -4.38 -19.48
CA VAL A 487 14.14 -3.97 -19.59
C VAL A 487 13.50 -4.81 -20.69
N THR A 488 12.55 -5.65 -20.33
CA THR A 488 11.75 -6.44 -21.26
C THR A 488 10.31 -5.93 -21.23
N VAL A 489 9.67 -5.91 -22.41
CA VAL A 489 8.26 -5.53 -22.52
C VAL A 489 7.47 -6.75 -22.94
N GLU A 490 6.62 -7.23 -22.05
CA GLU A 490 5.68 -8.30 -22.37
C GLU A 490 4.26 -7.73 -22.52
N THR A 491 3.50 -8.29 -23.45
CA THR A 491 2.12 -7.86 -23.70
C THR A 491 1.17 -9.02 -23.46
N ILE A 492 0.15 -8.77 -22.62
CA ILE A 492 -0.96 -9.70 -22.45
C ILE A 492 -2.01 -9.36 -23.50
N PRO A 493 -2.35 -10.26 -24.42
CA PRO A 493 -3.37 -10.01 -25.45
C PRO A 493 -4.74 -9.73 -24.85
N HIS A 494 -5.52 -8.87 -25.49
CA HIS A 494 -6.85 -8.47 -25.01
C HIS A 494 -7.85 -9.63 -24.90
N ASP A 495 -7.78 -10.60 -25.80
CA ASP A 495 -8.61 -11.81 -25.78
C ASP A 495 -8.34 -12.68 -24.55
N VAL A 496 -7.08 -12.81 -24.14
CA VAL A 496 -6.69 -13.47 -22.87
C VAL A 496 -7.24 -12.69 -21.70
N MET A 497 -7.11 -11.36 -21.68
CA MET A 497 -7.60 -10.50 -20.59
C MET A 497 -9.12 -10.59 -20.41
N THR A 498 -9.89 -10.65 -21.51
CA THR A 498 -11.36 -10.74 -21.45
C THR A 498 -11.87 -12.09 -20.95
N GLN A 499 -11.14 -13.18 -21.18
CA GLN A 499 -11.48 -14.53 -20.75
C GLN A 499 -10.94 -14.85 -19.35
N LEU A 500 -9.97 -14.08 -18.87
CA LEU A 500 -9.33 -14.29 -17.57
C LEU A 500 -10.30 -13.98 -16.43
N LYS A 501 -10.61 -15.00 -15.62
CA LYS A 501 -11.34 -14.85 -14.36
C LYS A 501 -10.33 -14.82 -13.23
N ILE A 502 -10.34 -13.72 -12.46
CA ILE A 502 -9.38 -13.55 -11.37
C ILE A 502 -10.03 -13.69 -10.00
N LYS A 503 -9.23 -14.20 -9.09
CA LYS A 503 -9.45 -14.08 -7.67
C LYS A 503 -8.39 -13.14 -7.09
N VAL A 504 -8.85 -12.13 -6.38
CA VAL A 504 -7.97 -11.21 -5.67
C VAL A 504 -7.75 -11.71 -4.25
N LYS A 505 -6.50 -11.83 -3.87
CA LYS A 505 -6.06 -12.02 -2.49
C LYS A 505 -5.15 -10.87 -2.09
N VAL A 506 -5.33 -10.36 -0.88
CA VAL A 506 -4.36 -9.43 -0.28
C VAL A 506 -3.63 -10.20 0.80
N ASN A 507 -2.34 -10.37 0.61
CA ASN A 507 -1.45 -10.93 1.62
C ASN A 507 -1.06 -9.82 2.59
N VAL A 508 -1.06 -10.15 3.87
CA VAL A 508 -0.71 -9.25 4.95
C VAL A 508 0.59 -9.76 5.56
N ALA A 509 1.69 -9.07 5.31
CA ALA A 509 2.95 -9.31 5.98
C ALA A 509 3.04 -8.34 7.16
N GLN A 510 3.10 -8.84 8.38
CA GLN A 510 3.36 -8.01 9.55
C GLN A 510 4.83 -7.66 9.61
N THR A 511 5.13 -6.38 9.52
CA THR A 511 6.50 -5.83 9.67
C THR A 511 6.73 -5.38 11.12
N ASP A 512 6.21 -6.13 12.10
CA ASP A 512 6.45 -5.80 13.51
C ASP A 512 7.92 -6.10 13.86
N PRO A 513 8.71 -5.09 14.30
CA PRO A 513 10.09 -5.29 14.68
C PRO A 513 10.28 -6.36 15.79
N TYR A 514 9.24 -6.56 16.62
CA TYR A 514 9.29 -7.57 17.68
C TYR A 514 8.96 -8.98 17.16
N SER A 515 8.08 -9.10 16.17
CA SER A 515 7.85 -10.38 15.49
C SER A 515 9.07 -10.76 14.66
N ILE A 516 9.76 -9.79 14.04
CA ILE A 516 11.04 -9.99 13.37
C ILE A 516 12.07 -10.51 14.37
N TYR A 517 12.16 -9.91 15.56
CA TYR A 517 13.08 -10.37 16.61
C TYR A 517 12.77 -11.80 17.08
N ALA A 518 11.49 -12.12 17.25
CA ALA A 518 11.06 -13.47 17.65
C ALA A 518 11.29 -14.49 16.51
N GLN A 519 11.06 -14.11 15.27
CA GLN A 519 11.36 -14.93 14.10
C GLN A 519 12.88 -15.14 13.95
N GLU A 520 13.69 -14.10 14.10
CA GLU A 520 15.14 -14.22 14.07
C GLU A 520 15.65 -15.11 15.20
N GLU A 521 15.13 -14.99 16.42
CA GLU A 521 15.47 -15.88 17.52
C GLU A 521 15.09 -17.34 17.19
N MET A 522 13.99 -17.56 16.50
CA MET A 522 13.59 -18.88 16.02
C MET A 522 14.57 -19.40 14.96
N TRP A 523 14.90 -18.59 13.95
CA TRP A 523 15.87 -18.94 12.91
C TRP A 523 17.26 -19.18 13.50
N ASP A 524 17.72 -18.33 14.44
CA ASP A 524 18.97 -18.51 15.17
C ASP A 524 18.98 -19.84 15.93
N ASN A 525 17.88 -20.19 16.61
CA ASN A 525 17.75 -21.45 17.34
C ASN A 525 17.77 -22.68 16.42
N LEU A 526 17.12 -22.60 15.24
CA LEU A 526 17.13 -23.67 14.25
C LEU A 526 18.53 -23.85 13.65
N PHE A 527 19.22 -22.77 13.36
CA PHE A 527 20.59 -22.78 12.85
C PHE A 527 21.59 -23.35 13.90
N VAL A 528 21.50 -22.89 15.14
CA VAL A 528 22.35 -23.40 16.24
C VAL A 528 22.12 -24.89 16.48
N ARG A 529 20.87 -25.37 16.30
CA ARG A 529 20.54 -26.81 16.40
C ARG A 529 20.87 -27.60 15.14
N GLN A 530 21.48 -26.98 14.13
CA GLN A 530 21.80 -27.60 12.84
C GLN A 530 20.58 -28.20 12.12
N ALA A 531 19.38 -27.67 12.39
CA ALA A 531 18.15 -28.08 11.72
C ALA A 531 17.99 -27.45 10.34
N ILE A 532 18.70 -26.36 10.07
CA ILE A 532 18.74 -25.63 8.82
C ILE A 532 20.18 -25.32 8.44
N THR A 533 20.40 -25.14 7.15
CA THR A 533 21.71 -24.73 6.60
C THR A 533 21.94 -23.22 6.79
N PHE A 534 23.19 -22.78 6.60
CA PHE A 534 23.51 -21.35 6.65
C PHE A 534 22.78 -20.54 5.58
N GLU A 535 22.57 -21.13 4.39
CA GLU A 535 21.84 -20.51 3.28
C GLU A 535 20.37 -20.34 3.62
N GLU A 536 19.71 -21.39 4.09
CA GLU A 536 18.30 -21.33 4.54
C GLU A 536 18.11 -20.36 5.71
N TRP A 537 19.11 -20.24 6.58
CA TRP A 537 19.08 -19.26 7.65
C TRP A 537 19.15 -17.83 7.12
N VAL A 538 20.04 -17.53 6.16
CA VAL A 538 20.16 -16.21 5.53
C VAL A 538 18.88 -15.85 4.75
N ASP A 539 18.34 -16.79 3.99
CA ASP A 539 17.11 -16.60 3.22
C ASP A 539 15.87 -16.36 4.12
N GLY A 540 15.88 -16.95 5.33
CA GLY A 540 14.82 -16.74 6.33
C GLY A 540 14.90 -15.42 7.09
N LEU A 541 16.00 -14.67 6.98
CA LEU A 541 16.14 -13.36 7.63
C LEU A 541 15.30 -12.30 6.90
N SER A 542 14.66 -11.44 7.68
CA SER A 542 13.93 -10.30 7.11
C SER A 542 14.89 -9.22 6.61
N ASP A 543 14.43 -8.37 5.67
CA ASP A 543 15.27 -7.26 5.14
C ASP A 543 15.62 -6.22 6.21
N ASN A 544 14.78 -6.13 7.25
CA ASN A 544 15.00 -5.27 8.43
C ASN A 544 15.70 -6.01 9.59
N SER A 545 16.44 -7.09 9.28
CA SER A 545 17.17 -7.87 10.27
C SER A 545 18.24 -7.06 11.02
N LYS A 546 18.48 -7.44 12.27
CA LYS A 546 19.66 -6.96 13.05
C LYS A 546 20.99 -7.32 12.39
N TYR A 547 21.00 -8.34 11.53
CA TYR A 547 22.13 -8.77 10.74
C TYR A 547 22.18 -8.01 9.41
N ASN A 548 23.37 -7.74 8.90
CA ASN A 548 23.52 -7.14 7.59
C ASN A 548 23.28 -8.21 6.51
N LYS A 549 22.00 -8.38 6.11
CA LYS A 549 21.53 -9.40 5.16
C LYS A 549 22.31 -9.33 3.84
N VAL A 550 22.52 -8.14 3.29
CA VAL A 550 23.26 -7.94 2.03
C VAL A 550 24.68 -8.54 2.07
N LYS A 551 25.40 -8.36 3.19
CA LYS A 551 26.72 -8.99 3.34
C LYS A 551 26.64 -10.50 3.52
N LEU A 552 25.60 -11.00 4.15
CA LEU A 552 25.41 -12.44 4.33
C LEU A 552 25.06 -13.12 3.01
N GLU A 553 24.21 -12.51 2.21
CA GLU A 553 23.88 -12.95 0.84
C GLU A 553 25.13 -12.96 -0.06
N GLU A 554 25.99 -11.94 0.04
CA GLU A 554 27.27 -11.91 -0.67
C GLU A 554 28.17 -13.10 -0.26
N ILE A 555 28.19 -13.46 1.03
CA ILE A 555 28.97 -14.62 1.52
C ILE A 555 28.37 -15.93 0.97
N VAL A 556 27.04 -16.08 0.96
CA VAL A 556 26.35 -17.25 0.39
C VAL A 556 26.66 -17.36 -1.10
N ARG A 557 26.56 -16.25 -1.84
CA ARG A 557 26.86 -16.18 -3.27
C ARG A 557 28.31 -16.60 -3.57
N ASN A 558 29.27 -16.06 -2.83
CA ASN A 558 30.68 -16.42 -2.98
C ASN A 558 30.94 -17.91 -2.66
N ARG A 559 30.19 -18.48 -1.72
CA ARG A 559 30.28 -19.91 -1.38
C ARG A 559 29.71 -20.78 -2.51
N ARG A 560 28.54 -20.44 -3.03
CA ARG A 560 27.91 -21.14 -4.18
C ARG A 560 28.79 -21.08 -5.42
N ASN A 561 29.42 -19.95 -5.70
CA ASN A 561 30.34 -19.83 -6.84
C ASN A 561 31.57 -20.73 -6.67
N LYS A 562 32.16 -20.77 -5.47
CA LYS A 562 33.27 -21.70 -5.19
C LYS A 562 32.86 -23.17 -5.28
N GLU A 563 31.67 -23.52 -4.83
CA GLU A 563 31.15 -24.90 -4.96
C GLU A 563 30.91 -25.27 -6.42
N ARG A 564 30.37 -24.34 -7.25
CA ARG A 564 30.23 -24.54 -8.70
C ARG A 564 31.59 -24.71 -9.39
N GLU A 565 32.59 -23.89 -9.03
CA GLU A 565 33.96 -24.03 -9.54
C GLU A 565 34.57 -25.38 -9.16
N LEU A 566 34.35 -25.83 -7.93
CA LEU A 566 34.83 -27.16 -7.49
C LEU A 566 34.14 -28.30 -8.23
N MET A 567 32.82 -28.24 -8.41
CA MET A 567 32.07 -29.23 -9.18
C MET A 567 32.53 -29.28 -10.65
N ALA A 568 32.76 -28.11 -11.26
CA ALA A 568 33.26 -28.04 -12.62
C ALA A 568 34.67 -28.65 -12.76
N ILE A 569 35.54 -28.46 -11.77
CA ILE A 569 36.88 -29.08 -11.71
C ILE A 569 36.76 -30.60 -11.50
N GLU A 570 35.84 -31.06 -10.65
CA GLU A 570 35.60 -32.49 -10.42
C GLU A 570 35.07 -33.18 -11.70
N GLU A 571 34.19 -32.50 -12.42
CA GLU A 571 33.64 -32.99 -13.69
C GLU A 571 34.72 -33.06 -14.77
N ASP A 572 35.58 -32.03 -14.90
CA ASP A 572 36.72 -32.02 -15.82
C ASP A 572 37.75 -33.13 -15.50
N ILE A 573 37.99 -33.38 -14.17
CA ILE A 573 38.83 -34.50 -13.75
C ILE A 573 38.22 -35.84 -14.12
N LYS A 574 36.91 -36.01 -13.95
CA LYS A 574 36.20 -37.24 -14.27
C LYS A 574 36.18 -37.50 -15.77
N ASP A 575 36.00 -36.49 -16.58
CA ASP A 575 36.04 -36.59 -18.04
C ASP A 575 37.44 -36.96 -18.55
N LYS A 576 38.50 -36.35 -17.98
CA LYS A 576 39.89 -36.71 -18.26
C LYS A 576 40.26 -38.14 -17.83
N GLN A 577 39.65 -38.62 -16.73
CA GLN A 577 39.80 -40.02 -16.32
C GLN A 577 39.14 -40.97 -17.29
N LEU A 578 37.92 -40.65 -17.76
CA LEU A 578 37.21 -41.43 -18.78
C LEU A 578 37.96 -41.47 -20.14
N GLU A 579 38.56 -40.33 -20.54
CA GLU A 579 39.39 -40.27 -21.72
C GLU A 579 40.66 -41.13 -21.55
N ALA A 580 41.33 -41.05 -20.39
CA ALA A 580 42.49 -41.87 -20.11
C ALA A 580 42.16 -43.37 -20.10
N ASP A 581 41.04 -43.77 -19.49
CA ASP A 581 40.59 -45.17 -19.48
C ASP A 581 40.22 -45.66 -20.89
N SER A 582 39.62 -44.81 -21.73
CA SER A 582 39.34 -45.16 -23.13
C SER A 582 40.60 -45.37 -23.97
N ILE A 583 41.63 -44.54 -23.77
CA ILE A 583 42.94 -44.67 -24.40
C ILE A 583 43.66 -45.97 -23.93
N ILE A 584 43.54 -46.30 -22.66
CA ILE A 584 44.10 -47.54 -22.11
C ILE A 584 43.40 -48.77 -22.76
N GLN A 585 42.09 -48.75 -22.85
CA GLN A 585 41.32 -49.81 -23.52
C GLN A 585 41.68 -49.94 -25.00
N GLN A 586 41.84 -48.84 -25.73
CA GLN A 586 42.27 -48.88 -27.13
C GLN A 586 43.65 -49.48 -27.28
N ARG A 587 44.62 -49.13 -26.42
CA ARG A 587 45.95 -49.73 -26.44
C ARG A 587 45.95 -51.22 -26.10
N GLN A 588 45.10 -51.63 -25.19
CA GLN A 588 44.92 -53.05 -24.87
C GLN A 588 44.34 -53.83 -26.05
N GLN A 589 43.36 -53.27 -26.75
CA GLN A 589 42.81 -53.88 -27.98
C GLN A 589 43.84 -53.91 -29.10
N GLU A 590 44.63 -52.86 -29.30
CA GLU A 590 45.71 -52.85 -30.29
C GLU A 590 46.76 -53.91 -29.96
N GLN A 591 47.18 -54.11 -28.70
CA GLN A 591 48.08 -55.17 -28.26
C GLN A 591 47.48 -56.56 -28.46
N GLU A 592 46.21 -56.81 -28.20
CA GLU A 592 45.55 -58.08 -28.45
C GLU A 592 45.51 -58.42 -29.98
N ILE A 593 45.29 -57.40 -30.82
CA ILE A 593 45.31 -57.54 -32.25
C ILE A 593 46.71 -57.85 -32.76
N GLU A 594 47.72 -57.17 -32.21
CA GLU A 594 49.13 -57.40 -32.54
C GLU A 594 49.63 -58.82 -32.12
N ASP A 595 49.22 -59.24 -30.89
CA ASP A 595 49.50 -60.56 -30.37
C ASP A 595 48.82 -61.68 -31.22
N THR A 596 47.53 -61.44 -31.58
CA THR A 596 46.83 -62.38 -32.47
C THR A 596 47.42 -62.41 -33.87
N ALA A 597 47.88 -61.31 -34.46
CA ALA A 597 48.58 -61.25 -35.73
C ALA A 597 49.93 -62.02 -35.69
N ASN A 598 50.68 -61.84 -34.60
CA ASN A 598 51.94 -62.59 -34.43
C ASN A 598 51.71 -64.10 -34.27
N GLU A 599 50.62 -64.54 -33.57
CA GLU A 599 50.23 -65.94 -33.46
C GLU A 599 49.85 -66.53 -34.83
N VAL A 600 49.10 -65.77 -35.64
CA VAL A 600 48.73 -66.19 -36.99
C VAL A 600 49.94 -66.27 -37.90
N GLU A 601 50.88 -65.33 -37.82
CA GLU A 601 52.15 -65.37 -38.57
C GLU A 601 53.00 -66.55 -38.14
N ALA A 602 53.14 -66.88 -36.88
CA ALA A 602 53.83 -68.04 -36.36
C ALA A 602 53.18 -69.37 -36.86
N GLN A 603 51.84 -69.42 -36.86
CA GLN A 603 51.12 -70.57 -37.44
C GLN A 603 51.33 -70.69 -38.91
N GLN A 604 51.37 -69.58 -39.64
CA GLN A 604 51.63 -69.58 -41.10
C GLN A 604 53.04 -70.04 -41.41
N GLU A 605 54.06 -69.68 -40.62
CA GLU A 605 55.41 -70.20 -40.76
C GLU A 605 55.50 -71.68 -40.42
N GLN A 606 54.79 -72.18 -39.40
CA GLN A 606 54.74 -73.62 -39.14
C GLN A 606 54.10 -74.42 -40.29
N ILE A 607 53.00 -73.90 -40.88
CA ILE A 607 52.36 -74.48 -42.02
C ILE A 607 53.31 -74.49 -43.23
N ASN A 608 54.03 -73.40 -43.49
CA ASN A 608 55.01 -73.29 -44.54
C ASN A 608 56.20 -74.30 -44.36
N GLN A 609 56.65 -74.49 -43.10
CA GLN A 609 57.64 -75.47 -42.77
C GLN A 609 57.14 -76.92 -43.06
N MET A 610 55.90 -77.23 -42.60
CA MET A 610 55.30 -78.56 -42.93
C MET A 610 55.09 -78.82 -44.42
N ILE A 611 54.74 -77.75 -45.17
CA ILE A 611 54.65 -77.86 -46.65
C ILE A 611 56.02 -78.11 -47.23
N GLN A 612 57.09 -77.46 -46.79
CA GLN A 612 58.48 -77.74 -47.25
C GLN A 612 58.93 -79.13 -46.87
N GLU A 613 58.64 -79.60 -45.66
CA GLU A 613 58.96 -80.98 -45.24
C GLU A 613 58.18 -82.01 -46.09
N ALA A 614 56.87 -81.75 -46.32
CA ALA A 614 56.09 -82.65 -47.20
C ALA A 614 56.57 -82.65 -48.65
N GLN A 615 57.05 -81.51 -49.19
CA GLN A 615 57.64 -81.42 -50.51
C GLN A 615 58.99 -82.16 -50.57
N GLN A 616 59.80 -82.10 -49.54
CA GLN A 616 61.04 -82.86 -49.45
C GLN A 616 60.81 -84.36 -49.28
N GLU A 617 59.75 -84.80 -48.58
CA GLU A 617 59.36 -86.22 -48.53
C GLU A 617 58.80 -86.71 -49.89
N GLU A 618 58.04 -85.86 -50.61
CA GLU A 618 57.61 -86.21 -51.94
C GLU A 618 58.78 -86.30 -52.94
N GLU A 619 59.75 -85.38 -52.91
CA GLU A 619 61.00 -85.48 -53.71
C GLU A 619 61.83 -86.71 -53.34
N PHE A 620 61.92 -86.99 -52.04
CA PHE A 620 62.63 -88.17 -51.57
C PHE A 620 61.96 -89.49 -52.01
N ASN A 621 60.62 -89.56 -52.00
CA ASN A 621 59.86 -90.71 -52.43
C ASN A 621 59.91 -90.88 -53.98
N GLN A 622 60.05 -89.78 -54.76
CA GLN A 622 60.24 -89.83 -56.20
C GLN A 622 61.67 -90.32 -56.57
N LEU A 623 62.64 -90.07 -55.72
CA LEU A 623 64.05 -90.54 -55.95
C LEU A 623 64.27 -91.96 -55.54
N MET A 624 63.42 -92.58 -54.71
CA MET A 624 63.59 -93.99 -54.25
C MET A 624 62.66 -94.99 -55.02
N GLY A 625 61.75 -94.48 -55.85
CA GLY A 625 60.79 -95.31 -56.59
C GLY A 625 61.08 -95.46 -58.09
N GLY A 626 62.40 -95.44 -58.55
CA GLY A 626 62.83 -95.71 -59.91
C GLY A 626 63.69 -96.92 -60.01
#